data_9a7521065e0eb8e70a5f8f7964fa89de
#
_entry.id   9a7521065e0eb8e70a5f8f7964fa89de
#
_cell.length_a   1.000
_cell.length_b   1.000
_cell.length_c   1.000
_cell.angle_alpha   90.00
_cell.angle_beta   90.00
_cell.angle_gamma   90.00
#
_symmetry.space_group_name_H-M   'P 1'
#
loop_
_entity.id
_entity.type
_entity.pdbx_description
1 polymer ?
#
loop_
_entity_poly.entity_id
_entity_poly.type
_entity_poly.pdbx_seq_one_letter_code
_entity_poly.pdbx_strand_id
1 'polypeptide(L)'
;MEFTLFDDLNVTAEYYTERRKSILQERASIPASMGLWVQPYANLGEAKGHGVDLSLDYNKYFANKSWLQLRGNFTYATSEYMVYEDYEYPGAWWKQKVGYPTNQTWGYIAEGLFVDDNEVANSPIQFGEYGAGDIKYRDVNKDGKITDLDQVPIGYPKEPEIVYGFG
;
A
#
# COMPACT_ATOMS: atom_id res chain seq x y z
N MET A 1 9.05 10.29 -23.98
CA MET A 1 8.70 10.56 -25.39
C MET A 1 7.91 11.84 -25.44
N GLU A 2 8.25 12.71 -26.34
CA GLU A 2 7.55 14.00 -26.55
C GLU A 2 6.96 14.03 -27.97
N PHE A 3 5.73 14.47 -28.09
CA PHE A 3 5.01 14.58 -29.34
C PHE A 3 4.31 15.92 -29.41
N THR A 4 4.45 16.62 -30.53
CA THR A 4 3.64 17.80 -30.83
C THR A 4 2.61 17.41 -31.88
N LEU A 5 1.34 17.59 -31.55
CA LEU A 5 0.22 17.30 -32.43
C LEU A 5 -0.49 18.59 -32.82
N PHE A 6 -0.74 18.75 -34.13
CA PHE A 6 -1.48 19.91 -34.70
C PHE A 6 -0.92 21.29 -34.33
N ASP A 7 0.40 21.38 -34.05
CA ASP A 7 1.13 22.60 -33.64
C ASP A 7 0.63 23.25 -32.32
N ASP A 8 -0.49 22.80 -31.78
CA ASP A 8 -1.16 23.39 -30.62
C ASP A 8 -1.09 22.46 -29.35
N LEU A 9 -0.87 21.17 -29.52
CA LEU A 9 -0.90 20.18 -28.42
C LEU A 9 0.45 19.50 -28.24
N ASN A 10 1.07 19.70 -27.09
CA ASN A 10 2.26 18.98 -26.66
C ASN A 10 1.88 17.85 -25.70
N VAL A 11 2.38 16.66 -25.96
CA VAL A 11 2.17 15.47 -25.16
C VAL A 11 3.52 14.92 -24.76
N THR A 12 3.74 14.82 -23.46
CA THR A 12 4.92 14.13 -22.90
C THR A 12 4.47 12.87 -22.20
N ALA A 13 5.01 11.72 -22.58
CA ALA A 13 4.71 10.43 -21.96
C ALA A 13 6.02 9.74 -21.56
N GLU A 14 6.10 9.35 -20.30
CA GLU A 14 7.25 8.68 -19.73
C GLU A 14 6.82 7.38 -19.05
N TYR A 15 7.56 6.32 -19.29
CA TYR A 15 7.47 5.07 -18.53
C TYR A 15 8.81 4.83 -17.85
N TYR A 16 8.77 4.50 -16.58
CA TYR A 16 9.96 4.20 -15.82
C TYR A 16 9.81 2.90 -15.03
N THR A 17 10.94 2.27 -14.77
CA THR A 17 11.04 1.15 -13.86
C THR A 17 12.29 1.34 -13.02
N GLU A 18 12.17 1.03 -11.74
CA GLU A 18 13.25 1.15 -10.76
C GLU A 18 13.39 -0.14 -9.97
N ARG A 19 14.62 -0.51 -9.66
CA ARG A 19 14.91 -1.58 -8.70
C ARG A 19 15.91 -1.09 -7.68
N ARG A 20 15.50 -1.10 -6.44
CA ARG A 20 16.33 -0.76 -5.27
C ARG A 20 16.77 -2.02 -4.58
N LYS A 21 18.06 -2.12 -4.32
CA LYS A 21 18.70 -3.24 -3.61
C LYS A 21 19.38 -2.73 -2.37
N SER A 22 19.74 -3.66 -1.47
CA SER A 22 20.46 -3.34 -0.24
C SER A 22 19.71 -2.34 0.63
N ILE A 23 18.38 -2.47 0.69
CA ILE A 23 17.53 -1.65 1.58
C ILE A 23 17.78 -2.10 3.02
N LEU A 24 18.04 -1.12 3.90
CA LEU A 24 18.25 -1.38 5.31
C LEU A 24 16.96 -1.90 5.95
N GLN A 25 17.06 -3.07 6.58
CA GLN A 25 15.94 -3.73 7.27
C GLN A 25 16.39 -4.26 8.62
N GLU A 26 15.44 -4.36 9.54
CA GLU A 26 15.62 -5.08 10.79
C GLU A 26 15.69 -6.59 10.51
N ARG A 27 16.61 -7.28 11.21
CA ARG A 27 16.82 -8.72 11.03
C ARG A 27 15.77 -9.51 11.79
N ALA A 28 14.81 -10.08 11.05
CA ALA A 28 13.76 -10.93 11.62
C ALA A 28 14.23 -12.35 11.95
N SER A 29 15.27 -12.85 11.27
CA SER A 29 15.80 -14.19 11.46
C SER A 29 16.64 -14.39 12.72
N ILE A 30 16.92 -13.31 13.49
CA ILE A 30 17.71 -13.39 14.71
C ILE A 30 16.77 -13.66 15.89
N PRO A 31 16.87 -14.85 16.54
CA PRO A 31 15.98 -15.17 17.65
C PRO A 31 16.18 -14.25 18.86
N ALA A 32 15.09 -13.88 19.52
CA ALA A 32 15.13 -13.09 20.76
C ALA A 32 15.94 -13.80 21.89
N SER A 33 16.09 -15.13 21.82
CA SER A 33 16.90 -15.92 22.74
C SER A 33 18.40 -15.60 22.73
N MET A 34 18.88 -14.87 21.71
CA MET A 34 20.25 -14.35 21.68
C MET A 34 20.50 -13.22 22.66
N GLY A 35 19.46 -12.69 23.33
CA GLY A 35 19.58 -11.69 24.38
C GLY A 35 19.99 -10.30 23.88
N LEU A 36 19.77 -9.98 22.62
CA LEU A 36 20.03 -8.66 22.06
C LEU A 36 18.99 -7.66 22.56
N TRP A 37 19.44 -6.52 23.07
CA TRP A 37 18.54 -5.43 23.49
C TRP A 37 17.85 -4.74 22.32
N VAL A 38 18.49 -4.75 21.15
CA VAL A 38 17.99 -4.16 19.92
C VAL A 38 18.29 -5.12 18.79
N GLN A 39 17.33 -5.35 17.94
CA GLN A 39 17.51 -6.15 16.72
C GLN A 39 18.50 -5.41 15.79
N PRO A 40 19.52 -6.11 15.27
CA PRO A 40 20.45 -5.50 14.33
C PRO A 40 19.77 -5.27 12.98
N TYR A 41 20.27 -4.27 12.27
CA TYR A 41 19.86 -3.95 10.91
C TYR A 41 20.88 -4.48 9.90
N ALA A 42 20.40 -4.86 8.72
CA ALA A 42 21.25 -5.25 7.59
C ALA A 42 20.67 -4.78 6.26
N ASN A 43 21.53 -4.62 5.27
CA ASN A 43 21.15 -4.18 3.93
C ASN A 43 20.74 -5.37 3.08
N LEU A 44 19.55 -5.93 3.29
CA LEU A 44 19.07 -7.17 2.70
C LEU A 44 17.87 -6.95 1.75
N GLY A 45 17.09 -5.90 1.96
CA GLY A 45 15.86 -5.69 1.25
C GLY A 45 16.04 -5.33 -0.21
N GLU A 46 15.10 -5.79 -1.04
CA GLU A 46 14.95 -5.34 -2.41
C GLU A 46 13.51 -4.93 -2.68
N ALA A 47 13.34 -3.85 -3.42
CA ALA A 47 12.05 -3.40 -3.92
C ALA A 47 12.16 -3.06 -5.40
N LYS A 48 11.07 -3.21 -6.12
CA LYS A 48 10.92 -2.71 -7.48
C LYS A 48 9.76 -1.73 -7.53
N GLY A 49 9.87 -0.75 -8.42
CA GLY A 49 8.81 0.19 -8.73
C GLY A 49 8.69 0.37 -10.24
N HIS A 50 7.52 0.75 -10.69
CA HIS A 50 7.29 1.18 -12.05
C HIS A 50 6.17 2.21 -12.07
N GLY A 51 6.19 3.03 -13.12
CA GLY A 51 5.19 4.06 -13.26
C GLY A 51 5.11 4.63 -14.66
N VAL A 52 4.09 5.46 -14.84
CA VAL A 52 3.82 6.20 -16.07
C VAL A 52 3.53 7.64 -15.69
N ASP A 53 4.20 8.58 -16.34
CA ASP A 53 3.90 10.00 -16.27
C ASP A 53 3.42 10.49 -17.63
N LEU A 54 2.31 11.23 -17.62
CA LEU A 54 1.70 11.83 -18.80
C LEU A 54 1.46 13.30 -18.52
N SER A 55 1.96 14.17 -19.42
CA SER A 55 1.68 15.60 -19.43
C SER A 55 1.09 16.03 -20.76
N LEU A 56 0.07 16.85 -20.69
CA LEU A 56 -0.64 17.43 -21.83
C LEU A 56 -0.64 18.95 -21.68
N ASP A 57 -0.16 19.65 -22.71
CA ASP A 57 -0.18 21.11 -22.82
C ASP A 57 -0.81 21.51 -24.15
N TYR A 58 -1.99 22.11 -24.09
CA TYR A 58 -2.71 22.62 -25.24
C TYR A 58 -2.72 24.13 -25.20
N ASN A 59 -2.24 24.77 -26.28
CA ASN A 59 -2.17 26.22 -26.40
C ASN A 59 -2.76 26.66 -27.74
N LYS A 60 -3.86 27.39 -27.69
CA LYS A 60 -4.54 27.90 -28.91
C LYS A 60 -4.67 29.40 -28.89
N TYR A 61 -4.21 30.02 -29.97
CA TYR A 61 -4.40 31.46 -30.25
C TYR A 61 -5.43 31.62 -31.34
N PHE A 62 -6.41 32.50 -31.09
CA PHE A 62 -7.49 32.78 -32.01
C PHE A 62 -7.27 34.09 -32.74
N ALA A 63 -7.84 34.26 -33.94
CA ALA A 63 -7.70 35.44 -34.76
C ALA A 63 -8.23 36.75 -34.09
N ASN A 64 -9.16 36.59 -33.13
CA ASN A 64 -9.70 37.72 -32.35
C ASN A 64 -8.79 38.13 -31.16
N LYS A 65 -7.53 37.68 -31.12
CA LYS A 65 -6.54 37.91 -30.06
C LYS A 65 -6.88 37.26 -28.72
N SER A 66 -7.91 36.39 -28.63
CA SER A 66 -8.09 35.52 -27.47
C SER A 66 -7.16 34.34 -27.55
N TRP A 67 -6.90 33.73 -26.39
CA TRP A 67 -6.11 32.51 -26.28
C TRP A 67 -6.77 31.54 -25.30
N LEU A 68 -6.49 30.25 -25.50
CA LEU A 68 -6.89 29.19 -24.62
C LEU A 68 -5.67 28.35 -24.29
N GLN A 69 -5.43 28.13 -23.02
CA GLN A 69 -4.41 27.21 -22.54
C GLN A 69 -5.05 26.18 -21.65
N LEU A 70 -4.83 24.88 -21.93
CA LEU A 70 -5.25 23.78 -21.11
C LEU A 70 -4.03 22.95 -20.75
N ARG A 71 -3.95 22.53 -19.50
CA ARG A 71 -2.90 21.67 -19.00
C ARG A 71 -3.51 20.47 -18.29
N GLY A 72 -2.93 19.31 -18.50
CA GLY A 72 -3.29 18.09 -17.79
C GLY A 72 -2.05 17.31 -17.43
N ASN A 73 -2.04 16.71 -16.25
CA ASN A 73 -1.02 15.77 -15.85
C ASN A 73 -1.66 14.54 -15.23
N PHE A 74 -1.02 13.40 -15.43
CA PHE A 74 -1.41 12.12 -14.86
C PHE A 74 -0.16 11.35 -14.51
N THR A 75 -0.07 10.88 -13.27
CA THR A 75 1.00 10.03 -12.77
C THR A 75 0.39 8.76 -12.21
N TYR A 76 0.91 7.63 -12.63
CA TYR A 76 0.69 6.33 -11.98
C TYR A 76 2.02 5.79 -11.52
N ALA A 77 2.13 5.42 -10.24
CA ALA A 77 3.34 4.86 -9.66
C ALA A 77 2.99 3.78 -8.64
N THR A 78 3.65 2.64 -8.73
CA THR A 78 3.52 1.59 -7.73
C THR A 78 4.87 0.96 -7.42
N SER A 79 4.99 0.38 -6.23
CA SER A 79 6.21 -0.30 -5.80
C SER A 79 5.87 -1.50 -4.93
N GLU A 80 6.68 -2.57 -5.02
CA GLU A 80 6.49 -3.77 -4.22
C GLU A 80 7.80 -4.30 -3.67
N TYR A 81 7.73 -4.99 -2.54
CA TYR A 81 8.88 -5.72 -2.00
C TYR A 81 9.14 -6.98 -2.81
N MET A 82 10.40 -7.12 -3.27
CA MET A 82 10.91 -8.34 -3.92
C MET A 82 11.61 -9.25 -2.91
N VAL A 83 12.33 -8.64 -1.98
CA VAL A 83 13.01 -9.31 -0.87
C VAL A 83 12.76 -8.52 0.38
N TYR A 84 12.18 -9.18 1.35
CA TYR A 84 11.96 -8.64 2.69
C TYR A 84 12.19 -9.77 3.68
N GLU A 85 13.09 -9.57 4.66
CA GLU A 85 13.29 -10.53 5.72
C GLU A 85 12.19 -10.35 6.76
N ASP A 86 11.21 -11.22 6.71
CA ASP A 86 10.05 -11.22 7.60
C ASP A 86 10.09 -12.42 8.54
N TYR A 87 9.32 -12.37 9.61
CA TYR A 87 9.12 -13.54 10.47
C TYR A 87 8.35 -14.62 9.72
N GLU A 88 8.56 -15.86 10.10
CA GLU A 88 7.68 -16.94 9.67
C GLU A 88 6.34 -16.82 10.41
N TYR A 89 5.25 -16.80 9.68
CA TYR A 89 3.89 -16.76 10.24
C TYR A 89 3.16 -18.07 9.93
N PRO A 90 3.36 -19.13 10.73
CA PRO A 90 2.65 -20.40 10.53
C PRO A 90 1.13 -20.18 10.59
N GLY A 91 0.43 -20.53 9.51
CA GLY A 91 -1.02 -20.35 9.42
C GLY A 91 -1.49 -18.94 9.05
N ALA A 92 -0.58 -17.97 8.86
CA ALA A 92 -0.92 -16.60 8.48
C ALA A 92 -0.03 -16.07 7.33
N TRP A 93 0.08 -16.86 6.27
CA TRP A 93 0.94 -16.57 5.10
C TRP A 93 0.70 -15.20 4.46
N TRP A 94 -0.51 -14.66 4.61
CA TRP A 94 -0.89 -13.32 4.11
C TRP A 94 -0.16 -12.18 4.81
N LYS A 95 0.48 -12.41 5.95
CA LYS A 95 1.29 -11.40 6.66
C LYS A 95 2.64 -11.13 6.01
N GLN A 96 3.09 -11.97 5.10
CA GLN A 96 4.35 -11.76 4.37
C GLN A 96 4.26 -10.50 3.51
N LYS A 97 5.27 -9.64 3.59
CA LYS A 97 5.29 -8.36 2.87
C LYS A 97 5.74 -8.47 1.42
N VAL A 98 6.43 -9.56 1.05
CA VAL A 98 6.90 -9.79 -0.32
C VAL A 98 5.73 -9.91 -1.28
N GLY A 99 5.78 -9.16 -2.38
CA GLY A 99 4.72 -9.11 -3.39
C GLY A 99 3.62 -8.08 -3.10
N TYR A 100 3.68 -7.40 -1.95
CA TYR A 100 2.78 -6.30 -1.64
C TYR A 100 3.47 -4.94 -1.82
N PRO A 101 2.70 -3.86 -2.04
CA PRO A 101 3.22 -2.51 -2.07
C PRO A 101 4.06 -2.18 -0.84
N THR A 102 5.13 -1.41 -1.02
CA THR A 102 6.07 -1.09 0.08
C THR A 102 5.43 -0.33 1.24
N ASN A 103 4.33 0.35 0.99
CA ASN A 103 3.54 1.14 1.95
C ASN A 103 2.11 0.60 2.12
N GLN A 104 1.92 -0.72 1.92
CA GLN A 104 0.63 -1.39 2.11
C GLN A 104 0.10 -1.18 3.53
N THR A 105 -1.20 -0.91 3.64
CA THR A 105 -1.90 -0.86 4.92
C THR A 105 -2.36 -2.26 5.32
N TRP A 106 -2.12 -2.61 6.58
CA TRP A 106 -2.56 -3.85 7.20
C TRP A 106 -3.58 -3.54 8.28
N GLY A 107 -4.59 -4.37 8.41
CA GLY A 107 -5.64 -4.16 9.39
C GLY A 107 -6.60 -5.34 9.51
N TYR A 108 -7.56 -5.21 10.42
CA TYR A 108 -8.58 -6.22 10.67
C TYR A 108 -9.78 -6.01 9.77
N ILE A 109 -10.43 -7.11 9.37
CA ILE A 109 -11.69 -7.06 8.63
C ILE A 109 -12.84 -6.95 9.65
N ALA A 110 -13.57 -5.83 9.62
CA ALA A 110 -14.80 -5.68 10.38
C ALA A 110 -15.94 -6.45 9.70
N GLU A 111 -16.63 -7.32 10.45
CA GLU A 111 -17.81 -8.06 9.96
C GLU A 111 -19.11 -7.34 10.28
N GLY A 112 -19.09 -6.44 11.25
CA GLY A 112 -20.24 -5.68 11.71
C GLY A 112 -20.06 -5.22 13.15
N LEU A 113 -21.17 -4.98 13.84
CA LEU A 113 -21.19 -4.70 15.26
C LEU A 113 -21.82 -5.88 15.99
N PHE A 114 -21.39 -6.16 17.20
CA PHE A 114 -22.04 -7.15 18.06
C PHE A 114 -23.48 -6.71 18.38
N VAL A 115 -24.44 -7.60 18.19
CA VAL A 115 -25.85 -7.31 18.40
C VAL A 115 -26.19 -7.34 19.88
N ASP A 116 -25.67 -8.31 20.60
CA ASP A 116 -25.93 -8.53 22.04
C ASP A 116 -24.78 -9.26 22.73
N ASP A 117 -24.87 -9.37 24.06
CA ASP A 117 -23.84 -10.05 24.88
C ASP A 117 -23.77 -11.57 24.62
N ASN A 118 -24.84 -12.16 24.10
CA ASN A 118 -24.83 -13.58 23.73
C ASN A 118 -23.98 -13.80 22.48
N GLU A 119 -24.06 -12.91 21.50
CA GLU A 119 -23.16 -12.96 20.33
C GLU A 119 -21.71 -12.74 20.75
N VAL A 120 -21.45 -11.79 21.65
CA VAL A 120 -20.10 -11.56 22.21
C VAL A 120 -19.55 -12.83 22.83
N ALA A 121 -20.33 -13.54 23.66
CA ALA A 121 -19.90 -14.76 24.33
C ALA A 121 -19.65 -15.95 23.40
N ASN A 122 -20.27 -15.97 22.22
CA ASN A 122 -20.16 -17.04 21.23
C ASN A 122 -19.26 -16.70 20.02
N SER A 123 -18.58 -15.57 20.06
CA SER A 123 -17.65 -15.13 19.01
C SER A 123 -16.20 -15.31 19.41
N PRO A 124 -15.25 -15.27 18.47
CA PRO A 124 -13.82 -15.28 18.78
C PRO A 124 -13.44 -14.20 19.79
N ILE A 125 -12.53 -14.51 20.68
CA ILE A 125 -12.06 -13.57 21.70
C ILE A 125 -11.30 -12.43 21.02
N GLN A 126 -11.71 -11.20 21.26
CA GLN A 126 -11.04 -10.00 20.74
C GLN A 126 -10.08 -9.39 21.77
N PHE A 127 -9.21 -8.52 21.31
CA PHE A 127 -8.32 -7.75 22.16
C PHE A 127 -9.06 -6.58 22.83
N GLY A 128 -8.59 -6.20 24.02
CA GLY A 128 -9.20 -5.10 24.79
C GLY A 128 -10.49 -5.49 25.49
N GLU A 129 -11.21 -4.48 25.99
CA GLU A 129 -12.55 -4.63 26.50
C GLU A 129 -13.55 -4.35 25.37
N TYR A 130 -14.52 -5.24 25.18
CA TYR A 130 -15.53 -5.13 24.13
C TYR A 130 -16.86 -5.72 24.59
N GLY A 131 -17.95 -5.26 23.99
CA GLY A 131 -19.31 -5.65 24.34
C GLY A 131 -20.29 -5.45 23.19
N ALA A 132 -21.58 -5.60 23.47
CA ALA A 132 -22.63 -5.34 22.50
C ALA A 132 -22.53 -3.91 21.94
N GLY A 133 -22.59 -3.77 20.61
CA GLY A 133 -22.42 -2.49 19.91
C GLY A 133 -20.99 -2.19 19.44
N ASP A 134 -19.99 -2.94 19.90
CA ASP A 134 -18.61 -2.80 19.44
C ASP A 134 -18.38 -3.54 18.13
N ILE A 135 -17.25 -3.23 17.45
CA ILE A 135 -16.90 -3.84 16.18
C ILE A 135 -16.52 -5.30 16.38
N LYS A 136 -17.16 -6.17 15.61
CA LYS A 136 -16.82 -7.58 15.48
C LYS A 136 -15.81 -7.76 14.35
N TYR A 137 -14.63 -8.30 14.67
CA TYR A 137 -13.58 -8.59 13.72
C TYR A 137 -13.61 -10.05 13.26
N ARG A 138 -13.14 -10.26 12.04
CA ARG A 138 -13.01 -11.59 11.45
C ARG A 138 -11.77 -12.31 11.99
N ASP A 139 -11.97 -13.52 12.46
CA ASP A 139 -10.92 -14.48 12.74
C ASP A 139 -10.48 -15.13 11.40
N VAL A 140 -9.36 -14.66 10.88
CA VAL A 140 -8.88 -15.05 9.55
C VAL A 140 -8.19 -16.42 9.59
N ASN A 141 -7.41 -16.68 10.64
CA ASN A 141 -6.69 -17.93 10.82
C ASN A 141 -7.53 -19.03 11.49
N LYS A 142 -8.71 -18.67 12.02
CA LYS A 142 -9.69 -19.56 12.70
C LYS A 142 -9.14 -20.23 13.95
N ASP A 143 -8.36 -19.51 14.73
CA ASP A 143 -7.82 -20.01 15.99
C ASP A 143 -8.71 -19.70 17.22
N GLY A 144 -9.83 -18.97 16.99
CA GLY A 144 -10.79 -18.56 18.02
C GLY A 144 -10.41 -17.27 18.75
N LYS A 145 -9.40 -16.57 18.29
CA LYS A 145 -8.93 -15.30 18.88
C LYS A 145 -8.58 -14.29 17.80
N ILE A 146 -8.92 -13.05 18.03
CA ILE A 146 -8.47 -11.95 17.16
C ILE A 146 -7.13 -11.43 17.67
N THR A 147 -6.10 -11.65 16.88
CA THR A 147 -4.73 -11.27 17.18
C THR A 147 -4.10 -10.51 16.01
N ASP A 148 -2.86 -10.10 16.13
CA ASP A 148 -2.14 -9.49 15.01
C ASP A 148 -1.96 -10.44 13.81
N LEU A 149 -2.13 -11.75 13.99
CA LEU A 149 -2.14 -12.73 12.90
C LEU A 149 -3.36 -12.63 12.00
N ASP A 150 -4.44 -11.99 12.45
CA ASP A 150 -5.66 -11.76 11.67
C ASP A 150 -5.64 -10.46 10.86
N GLN A 151 -4.55 -9.70 10.98
CA GLN A 151 -4.36 -8.54 10.12
C GLN A 151 -4.03 -9.00 8.69
N VAL A 152 -4.79 -8.48 7.75
CA VAL A 152 -4.64 -8.74 6.32
C VAL A 152 -4.32 -7.43 5.58
N PRO A 153 -3.78 -7.48 4.36
CA PRO A 153 -3.65 -6.26 3.55
C PRO A 153 -5.05 -5.72 3.24
N ILE A 154 -5.29 -4.47 3.62
CA ILE A 154 -6.57 -3.80 3.42
C ILE A 154 -6.41 -2.54 2.58
N GLY A 155 -7.41 -2.28 1.72
CA GLY A 155 -7.47 -1.08 0.91
C GLY A 155 -6.29 -0.89 -0.03
N TYR A 156 -6.04 0.36 -0.33
CA TYR A 156 -4.91 0.79 -1.14
C TYR A 156 -3.70 1.16 -0.27
N PRO A 157 -2.50 1.26 -0.87
CA PRO A 157 -1.33 1.80 -0.19
C PRO A 157 -1.59 3.17 0.43
N LYS A 158 -0.82 3.54 1.46
CA LYS A 158 -0.98 4.84 2.15
C LYS A 158 -0.73 6.03 1.24
N GLU A 159 0.19 5.88 0.29
CA GLU A 159 0.46 6.89 -0.73
C GLU A 159 -0.37 6.58 -1.97
N PRO A 160 -0.98 7.62 -2.58
CA PRO A 160 -1.79 7.41 -3.78
C PRO A 160 -0.93 6.91 -4.93
N GLU A 161 -1.38 5.84 -5.59
CA GLU A 161 -0.74 5.32 -6.80
C GLU A 161 -1.10 6.14 -8.04
N ILE A 162 -2.22 6.85 -8.00
CA ILE A 162 -2.69 7.69 -9.11
C ILE A 162 -2.83 9.13 -8.62
N VAL A 163 -2.17 10.03 -9.33
CA VAL A 163 -2.28 11.47 -9.12
C VAL A 163 -2.57 12.13 -10.47
N TYR A 164 -3.54 13.02 -10.51
CA TYR A 164 -3.85 13.78 -11.72
C TYR A 164 -4.23 15.21 -11.40
N GLY A 165 -4.02 16.09 -12.36
CA GLY A 165 -4.39 17.49 -12.28
C GLY A 165 -4.77 18.05 -13.64
N PHE A 166 -5.58 19.10 -13.65
CA PHE A 166 -5.91 19.84 -14.86
C PHE A 166 -6.13 21.32 -14.54
N GLY A 167 -5.83 22.17 -15.50
CA GLY A 167 -5.96 23.62 -15.38
C GLY A 167 -6.11 24.30 -16.75
#